data_255564c7106e15ab48becb146a77a49e
#
_entry.id   255564c7106e15ab48becb146a77a49e
#
_cell.length_a   1.000
_cell.length_b   1.000
_cell.length_c   1.000
_cell.angle_alpha   90.00
_cell.angle_beta   90.00
_cell.angle_gamma   90.00
#
_symmetry.space_group_name_H-M   'P 1'
#
loop_
_entity.id
_entity.type
_entity.pdbx_description
1 polymer ?
#
loop_
_entity_poly.entity_id
_entity_poly.type
_entity_poly.pdbx_seq_one_letter_code
_entity_poly.pdbx_strand_id
1 'polypeptide(L)'
;MNHSLKSNSTKTDWRDEVISLPAWLKRPLGKASELSTVQRIIKQRKIHTICEEGRCPNRGECYSNHTATFLLMGQTCTRACAFCQVEKGHAPMILDPDEPQKVADSVRILGLRYVVLTSVARDDLGDGGAAWFVKVMSAIRRENPQTKIEVLTPDFWSGKPAVTQQKERVATVAAAKPACYNHNLETVPRLQAPVRRGAKYDRSLNVLRTVKEIDPSIPTKSGLMLGLGETEAEVIDTLKDLRKIKCDRLTLGQYMRPSQAHLAVQKYWTPAEFTRLGEIAKELGFSHVRSAPLVRSSYHAGEE
;
A
#
# COMPACT_ATOMS: atom_id res chain seq x y z
N MET A 1 -5.68 3.19 59.28
CA MET A 1 -6.35 3.97 58.21
C MET A 1 -5.51 3.85 56.92
N ASN A 2 -5.86 2.89 56.06
CA ASN A 2 -5.15 2.65 54.80
C ASN A 2 -5.96 3.32 53.67
N HIS A 3 -5.47 4.43 53.15
CA HIS A 3 -5.99 5.00 51.92
C HIS A 3 -5.31 4.36 50.72
N SER A 4 -6.06 3.43 50.11
CA SER A 4 -5.70 2.85 48.79
C SER A 4 -6.02 3.91 47.70
N LEU A 5 -4.97 4.46 47.08
CA LEU A 5 -5.09 5.28 45.89
C LEU A 5 -5.41 4.37 44.71
N LYS A 6 -6.67 4.35 44.26
CA LYS A 6 -7.06 3.75 42.99
C LYS A 6 -6.55 4.64 41.87
N SER A 7 -5.57 4.16 41.12
CA SER A 7 -5.14 4.77 39.86
C SER A 7 -6.26 4.60 38.80
N ASN A 8 -6.96 5.67 38.50
CA ASN A 8 -7.86 5.75 37.37
C ASN A 8 -7.02 5.84 36.08
N SER A 9 -6.67 4.71 35.49
CA SER A 9 -6.24 4.68 34.12
C SER A 9 -7.48 4.79 33.22
N THR A 10 -7.85 5.97 32.79
CA THR A 10 -8.82 6.22 31.74
C THR A 10 -8.21 5.68 30.43
N LYS A 11 -8.51 4.41 30.12
CA LYS A 11 -8.39 3.91 28.76
C LYS A 11 -9.41 4.71 27.93
N THR A 12 -8.95 5.74 27.24
CA THR A 12 -9.75 6.42 26.21
C THR A 12 -10.12 5.36 25.17
N ASP A 13 -11.39 4.98 25.15
CA ASP A 13 -11.94 4.04 24.18
C ASP A 13 -12.04 4.80 22.84
N TRP A 14 -11.01 4.68 22.03
CA TRP A 14 -10.87 5.30 20.70
C TRP A 14 -11.95 4.86 19.69
N ARG A 15 -12.93 4.05 20.12
CA ARG A 15 -14.00 3.49 19.28
C ARG A 15 -15.22 4.40 19.08
N ASP A 16 -15.41 5.45 19.86
CA ASP A 16 -16.73 6.07 20.00
C ASP A 16 -16.96 7.47 19.41
N GLU A 17 -15.96 8.14 18.80
CA GLU A 17 -16.24 9.39 18.08
C GLU A 17 -16.38 9.16 16.56
N VAL A 18 -17.60 9.15 16.07
CA VAL A 18 -17.89 9.19 14.64
C VAL A 18 -17.78 10.62 14.14
N ILE A 19 -16.57 11.03 13.75
CA ILE A 19 -16.39 12.30 13.05
C ILE A 19 -17.07 12.21 11.69
N SER A 20 -18.01 13.12 11.39
CA SER A 20 -18.74 13.13 10.12
C SER A 20 -17.80 13.35 8.95
N LEU A 21 -18.03 12.60 7.85
CA LEU A 21 -17.20 12.68 6.64
C LEU A 21 -17.30 14.08 6.00
N PRO A 22 -16.19 14.84 5.90
CA PRO A 22 -16.17 16.16 5.28
C PRO A 22 -16.59 16.14 3.80
N ALA A 23 -17.08 17.27 3.30
CA ALA A 23 -17.57 17.38 1.92
C ALA A 23 -16.50 17.04 0.86
N TRP A 24 -15.24 17.40 1.09
CA TRP A 24 -14.12 17.15 0.16
C TRP A 24 -13.71 15.67 0.05
N LEU A 25 -14.20 14.80 0.92
CA LEU A 25 -14.01 13.36 0.85
C LEU A 25 -15.20 12.63 0.23
N LYS A 26 -16.30 13.32 -0.04
CA LYS A 26 -17.47 12.73 -0.71
C LYS A 26 -17.18 12.63 -2.21
N ARG A 27 -17.36 11.43 -2.77
CA ARG A 27 -17.27 11.20 -4.22
C ARG A 27 -18.60 10.72 -4.78
N PRO A 28 -18.97 11.16 -6.00
CA PRO A 28 -20.06 10.52 -6.72
C PRO A 28 -19.71 9.06 -7.04
N LEU A 29 -20.69 8.19 -7.02
CA LEU A 29 -20.54 6.82 -7.49
C LEU A 29 -20.24 6.86 -8.99
N GLY A 30 -19.22 6.11 -9.44
CA GLY A 30 -18.90 5.99 -10.86
C GLY A 30 -20.06 5.34 -11.65
N LYS A 31 -20.02 5.46 -12.98
CA LYS A 31 -21.04 4.86 -13.84
C LYS A 31 -21.08 3.34 -13.67
N ALA A 32 -22.25 2.80 -13.38
CA ALA A 32 -22.43 1.37 -13.09
C ALA A 32 -21.99 0.47 -14.26
N SER A 33 -22.12 0.91 -15.51
CA SER A 33 -21.75 0.15 -16.71
C SER A 33 -20.25 -0.06 -16.85
N GLU A 34 -19.43 0.93 -16.50
CA GLU A 34 -17.96 0.87 -16.61
C GLU A 34 -17.35 0.05 -15.46
N LEU A 35 -17.90 0.23 -14.24
CA LEU A 35 -17.59 -0.62 -13.09
C LEU A 35 -17.82 -2.09 -13.41
N SER A 36 -18.93 -2.42 -14.10
CA SER A 36 -19.32 -3.80 -14.36
C SER A 36 -18.37 -4.56 -15.30
N THR A 37 -17.67 -3.88 -16.22
CA THR A 37 -16.77 -4.53 -17.17
C THR A 37 -15.49 -5.04 -16.49
N VAL A 38 -14.80 -4.18 -15.74
CA VAL A 38 -13.58 -4.56 -15.02
C VAL A 38 -13.90 -5.61 -13.95
N GLN A 39 -14.99 -5.41 -13.19
CA GLN A 39 -15.45 -6.37 -12.18
C GLN A 39 -15.78 -7.74 -12.78
N ARG A 40 -16.41 -7.78 -13.95
CA ARG A 40 -16.71 -9.03 -14.64
C ARG A 40 -15.45 -9.79 -15.03
N ILE A 41 -14.44 -9.11 -15.58
CA ILE A 41 -13.16 -9.72 -15.95
C ILE A 41 -12.48 -10.29 -14.71
N ILE A 42 -12.39 -9.51 -13.62
CA ILE A 42 -11.78 -9.91 -12.35
C ILE A 42 -12.46 -11.17 -11.80
N LYS A 43 -13.80 -11.17 -11.72
CA LYS A 43 -14.58 -12.31 -11.21
C LYS A 43 -14.49 -13.56 -12.10
N GLN A 44 -14.60 -13.40 -13.41
CA GLN A 44 -14.51 -14.53 -14.36
C GLN A 44 -13.16 -15.22 -14.30
N ARG A 45 -12.09 -14.46 -14.07
CA ARG A 45 -10.72 -14.98 -13.98
C ARG A 45 -10.29 -15.38 -12.58
N LYS A 46 -11.14 -15.18 -11.57
CA LYS A 46 -10.85 -15.49 -10.16
C LYS A 46 -9.53 -14.86 -9.69
N ILE A 47 -9.31 -13.60 -10.07
CA ILE A 47 -8.17 -12.78 -9.60
C ILE A 47 -8.67 -11.73 -8.61
N HIS A 48 -7.75 -11.22 -7.79
CA HIS A 48 -8.06 -10.23 -6.76
C HIS A 48 -7.48 -8.86 -7.11
N THR A 49 -8.14 -7.80 -6.65
CA THR A 49 -7.61 -6.44 -6.72
C THR A 49 -7.72 -5.78 -5.36
N ILE A 50 -6.71 -4.97 -5.00
CA ILE A 50 -6.79 -4.17 -3.77
C ILE A 50 -7.90 -3.12 -3.85
N CYS A 51 -8.36 -2.79 -5.05
CA CYS A 51 -9.47 -1.88 -5.26
C CYS A 51 -10.79 -2.45 -4.71
N GLU A 52 -11.00 -3.77 -4.84
CA GLU A 52 -12.14 -4.50 -4.29
C GLU A 52 -11.91 -4.84 -2.80
N GLU A 53 -10.84 -5.58 -2.51
CA GLU A 53 -10.55 -6.09 -1.17
C GLU A 53 -10.30 -4.97 -0.15
N GLY A 54 -9.69 -3.87 -0.58
CA GLY A 54 -9.43 -2.68 0.23
C GLY A 54 -10.60 -1.70 0.30
N ARG A 55 -11.72 -1.95 -0.39
CA ARG A 55 -12.86 -1.03 -0.53
C ARG A 55 -12.41 0.39 -0.89
N CYS A 56 -11.56 0.50 -1.92
CA CYS A 56 -10.97 1.77 -2.32
C CYS A 56 -12.03 2.77 -2.78
N PRO A 57 -12.04 4.03 -2.27
CA PRO A 57 -13.01 5.05 -2.66
C PRO A 57 -12.86 5.49 -4.13
N ASN A 58 -11.67 5.29 -4.72
CA ASN A 58 -11.38 5.68 -6.11
C ASN A 58 -11.71 4.58 -7.14
N ARG A 59 -12.24 3.42 -6.70
CA ARG A 59 -12.51 2.26 -7.57
C ARG A 59 -13.30 2.63 -8.82
N GLY A 60 -14.35 3.44 -8.66
CA GLY A 60 -15.20 3.87 -9.78
C GLY A 60 -14.41 4.60 -10.85
N GLU A 61 -13.62 5.60 -10.47
CA GLU A 61 -12.78 6.38 -11.36
C GLU A 61 -11.67 5.53 -12.01
N CYS A 62 -10.97 4.72 -11.21
CA CYS A 62 -9.90 3.86 -11.72
C CYS A 62 -10.43 2.85 -12.75
N TYR A 63 -11.57 2.22 -12.48
CA TYR A 63 -12.16 1.23 -13.38
C TYR A 63 -12.68 1.86 -14.67
N SER A 64 -13.24 3.08 -14.61
CA SER A 64 -13.62 3.85 -15.80
C SER A 64 -12.41 4.21 -16.66
N ASN A 65 -11.25 4.38 -16.06
CA ASN A 65 -9.98 4.67 -16.74
C ASN A 65 -9.19 3.40 -17.07
N HIS A 66 -9.82 2.23 -17.06
CA HIS A 66 -9.17 0.93 -17.31
C HIS A 66 -7.91 0.71 -16.47
N THR A 67 -7.93 1.13 -15.20
CA THR A 67 -6.82 0.94 -14.27
C THR A 67 -7.23 0.05 -13.11
N ALA A 68 -6.34 -0.87 -12.72
CA ALA A 68 -6.53 -1.76 -11.57
C ALA A 68 -5.19 -2.05 -10.90
N THR A 69 -5.23 -2.26 -9.58
CA THR A 69 -4.08 -2.75 -8.82
C THR A 69 -4.35 -4.20 -8.42
N PHE A 70 -3.60 -5.13 -9.01
CA PHE A 70 -3.78 -6.56 -8.72
C PHE A 70 -3.25 -6.90 -7.34
N LEU A 71 -4.01 -7.72 -6.60
CA LEU A 71 -3.64 -8.27 -5.31
C LEU A 71 -3.22 -9.74 -5.51
N LEU A 72 -1.95 -10.02 -5.32
CA LEU A 72 -1.35 -11.33 -5.56
C LEU A 72 -1.40 -12.23 -4.32
N MET A 73 -1.30 -13.54 -4.56
CA MET A 73 -1.19 -14.59 -3.54
C MET A 73 -2.45 -14.77 -2.69
N GLY A 74 -3.61 -14.48 -3.29
CA GLY A 74 -4.92 -14.65 -2.67
C GLY A 74 -5.38 -13.42 -1.87
N GLN A 75 -6.47 -13.59 -1.12
CA GLN A 75 -7.16 -12.51 -0.42
C GLN A 75 -6.91 -12.48 1.09
N THR A 76 -6.25 -13.49 1.67
CA THR A 76 -6.04 -13.62 3.11
C THR A 76 -4.60 -13.25 3.48
N CYS A 77 -4.45 -12.24 4.35
CA CYS A 77 -3.17 -11.71 4.81
C CYS A 77 -2.76 -12.34 6.14
N THR A 78 -1.48 -12.72 6.28
CA THR A 78 -0.93 -13.24 7.55
C THR A 78 -0.75 -12.15 8.61
N ARG A 79 -0.91 -10.87 8.25
CA ARG A 79 -0.76 -9.72 9.16
C ARG A 79 -2.09 -9.03 9.44
N ALA A 80 -2.16 -8.37 10.61
CA ALA A 80 -3.37 -7.73 11.10
C ALA A 80 -3.20 -6.21 11.24
N CYS A 81 -2.83 -5.52 10.16
CA CYS A 81 -2.78 -4.06 10.16
C CYS A 81 -4.16 -3.49 10.49
N ALA A 82 -4.22 -2.58 11.47
CA ALA A 82 -5.48 -2.13 12.05
C ALA A 82 -6.29 -1.19 11.13
N PHE A 83 -5.68 -0.68 10.06
CA PHE A 83 -6.32 0.15 9.04
C PHE A 83 -6.85 -0.65 7.85
N CYS A 84 -6.39 -1.89 7.67
CA CYS A 84 -6.54 -2.64 6.42
C CYS A 84 -7.81 -3.49 6.42
N GLN A 85 -8.60 -3.38 5.35
CA GLN A 85 -9.85 -4.12 5.15
C GLN A 85 -9.61 -5.54 4.60
N VAL A 86 -8.43 -5.82 4.04
CA VAL A 86 -8.09 -7.15 3.52
C VAL A 86 -8.29 -8.21 4.60
N GLU A 87 -8.81 -9.37 4.22
CA GLU A 87 -9.08 -10.48 5.11
C GLU A 87 -7.82 -10.90 5.87
N LYS A 88 -7.96 -11.19 7.16
CA LYS A 88 -6.86 -11.53 8.06
C LYS A 88 -7.01 -12.97 8.53
N GLY A 89 -5.92 -13.71 8.54
CA GLY A 89 -5.97 -15.10 9.01
C GLY A 89 -4.77 -15.92 8.57
N HIS A 90 -4.95 -17.24 8.56
CA HIS A 90 -3.97 -18.15 8.00
C HIS A 90 -4.09 -18.14 6.48
N ALA A 91 -3.10 -17.57 5.80
CA ALA A 91 -3.05 -17.63 4.35
C ALA A 91 -2.92 -19.08 3.86
N PRO A 92 -3.51 -19.44 2.72
CA PRO A 92 -3.33 -20.75 2.14
C PRO A 92 -1.84 -20.95 1.80
N MET A 93 -1.28 -22.13 2.13
CA MET A 93 0.12 -22.42 1.81
C MET A 93 0.35 -22.58 0.31
N ILE A 94 -0.65 -23.08 -0.41
CA ILE A 94 -0.57 -23.34 -1.85
C ILE A 94 -0.99 -22.07 -2.60
N LEU A 95 -0.08 -21.58 -3.45
CA LEU A 95 -0.37 -20.50 -4.38
C LEU A 95 -1.09 -21.06 -5.61
N ASP A 96 -2.00 -20.29 -6.19
CA ASP A 96 -2.66 -20.66 -7.45
C ASP A 96 -1.64 -20.64 -8.60
N PRO A 97 -1.23 -21.79 -9.16
CA PRO A 97 -0.19 -21.85 -10.18
C PRO A 97 -0.55 -21.08 -11.45
N ASP A 98 -1.85 -20.84 -11.67
CA ASP A 98 -2.36 -20.12 -12.84
C ASP A 98 -2.45 -18.62 -12.62
N GLU A 99 -2.30 -18.10 -11.38
CA GLU A 99 -2.41 -16.67 -11.08
C GLU A 99 -1.51 -15.79 -11.99
N PRO A 100 -0.23 -16.14 -12.25
CA PRO A 100 0.60 -15.34 -13.14
C PRO A 100 0.02 -15.17 -14.55
N GLN A 101 -0.52 -16.25 -15.13
CA GLN A 101 -1.13 -16.20 -16.46
C GLN A 101 -2.47 -15.46 -16.43
N LYS A 102 -3.31 -15.71 -15.42
CA LYS A 102 -4.60 -15.00 -15.23
C LYS A 102 -4.42 -13.49 -15.12
N VAL A 103 -3.38 -13.04 -14.39
CA VAL A 103 -3.04 -11.61 -14.26
C VAL A 103 -2.55 -11.07 -15.61
N ALA A 104 -1.62 -11.75 -16.29
CA ALA A 104 -1.11 -11.31 -17.59
C ALA A 104 -2.21 -11.18 -18.65
N ASP A 105 -3.12 -12.14 -18.72
CA ASP A 105 -4.29 -12.08 -19.60
C ASP A 105 -5.22 -10.91 -19.26
N SER A 106 -5.39 -10.61 -17.97
CA SER A 106 -6.25 -9.51 -17.52
C SER A 106 -5.66 -8.16 -17.89
N VAL A 107 -4.33 -8.01 -17.77
CA VAL A 107 -3.59 -6.84 -18.26
C VAL A 107 -3.85 -6.63 -19.76
N ARG A 108 -3.79 -7.70 -20.56
CA ARG A 108 -4.06 -7.66 -22.00
C ARG A 108 -5.49 -7.27 -22.33
N ILE A 109 -6.47 -7.92 -21.69
CA ILE A 109 -7.90 -7.68 -21.94
C ILE A 109 -8.31 -6.27 -21.55
N LEU A 110 -7.75 -5.73 -20.44
CA LEU A 110 -8.00 -4.37 -19.98
C LEU A 110 -7.17 -3.32 -20.73
N GLY A 111 -6.25 -3.73 -21.61
CA GLY A 111 -5.40 -2.81 -22.36
C GLY A 111 -4.50 -1.95 -21.50
N LEU A 112 -4.01 -2.47 -20.36
CA LEU A 112 -3.24 -1.69 -19.40
C LEU A 112 -1.83 -1.39 -19.93
N ARG A 113 -1.47 -0.13 -20.03
CA ARG A 113 -0.11 0.32 -20.33
C ARG A 113 0.79 0.42 -19.10
N TYR A 114 0.17 0.53 -17.93
CA TYR A 114 0.81 0.55 -16.63
C TYR A 114 0.01 -0.28 -15.65
N VAL A 115 0.67 -1.15 -14.89
CA VAL A 115 0.03 -2.01 -13.91
C VAL A 115 0.75 -1.94 -12.58
N VAL A 116 -0.02 -1.91 -11.50
CA VAL A 116 0.53 -2.04 -10.14
C VAL A 116 0.22 -3.44 -9.62
N LEU A 117 1.26 -4.13 -9.19
CA LEU A 117 1.18 -5.42 -8.52
C LEU A 117 1.40 -5.22 -7.02
N THR A 118 0.43 -5.59 -6.21
CA THR A 118 0.59 -5.66 -4.76
C THR A 118 0.26 -7.05 -4.25
N SER A 119 0.48 -7.33 -2.99
CA SER A 119 0.15 -8.63 -2.40
C SER A 119 -0.32 -8.49 -0.96
N VAL A 120 -0.97 -9.54 -0.48
CA VAL A 120 -1.08 -9.82 0.96
C VAL A 120 0.31 -10.14 1.52
N ALA A 121 0.52 -9.97 2.82
CA ALA A 121 1.71 -10.53 3.46
C ALA A 121 1.56 -12.05 3.56
N ARG A 122 2.60 -12.76 3.20
CA ARG A 122 2.70 -14.22 3.20
C ARG A 122 3.91 -14.64 4.04
N ASP A 123 3.83 -14.32 5.35
CA ASP A 123 4.88 -14.67 6.31
C ASP A 123 5.03 -16.18 6.52
N ASP A 124 4.07 -16.96 5.99
CA ASP A 124 4.07 -18.43 5.92
C ASP A 124 4.97 -18.97 4.81
N LEU A 125 5.29 -18.18 3.77
CA LEU A 125 6.19 -18.59 2.69
C LEU A 125 7.66 -18.31 3.06
N GLY A 126 8.55 -19.22 2.69
CA GLY A 126 9.97 -19.11 3.00
C GLY A 126 10.66 -17.84 2.49
N ASP A 127 10.20 -17.31 1.35
CA ASP A 127 10.71 -16.07 0.74
C ASP A 127 9.76 -14.88 0.89
N GLY A 128 8.66 -15.04 1.64
CA GLY A 128 7.62 -14.01 1.78
C GLY A 128 6.88 -13.68 0.48
N GLY A 129 7.00 -14.53 -0.55
CA GLY A 129 6.38 -14.36 -1.87
C GLY A 129 7.22 -13.58 -2.89
N ALA A 130 8.50 -13.31 -2.62
CA ALA A 130 9.34 -12.53 -3.54
C ALA A 130 9.47 -13.17 -4.94
N ALA A 131 9.71 -14.49 -5.01
CA ALA A 131 9.78 -15.22 -6.27
C ALA A 131 8.43 -15.20 -7.02
N TRP A 132 7.32 -15.10 -6.31
CA TRP A 132 6.01 -15.02 -6.94
C TRP A 132 5.78 -13.71 -7.69
N PHE A 133 6.21 -12.59 -7.13
CA PHE A 133 6.22 -11.31 -7.86
C PHE A 133 6.98 -11.44 -9.18
N VAL A 134 8.15 -12.06 -9.18
CA VAL A 134 8.97 -12.26 -10.39
C VAL A 134 8.25 -13.13 -11.42
N LYS A 135 7.58 -14.20 -11.00
CA LYS A 135 6.78 -15.05 -11.90
C LYS A 135 5.65 -14.26 -12.57
N VAL A 136 4.91 -13.45 -11.80
CA VAL A 136 3.82 -12.62 -12.34
C VAL A 136 4.37 -11.56 -13.30
N MET A 137 5.46 -10.86 -12.91
CA MET A 137 6.11 -9.87 -13.77
C MET A 137 6.58 -10.48 -15.09
N SER A 138 7.16 -11.70 -15.05
CA SER A 138 7.61 -12.42 -16.24
C SER A 138 6.46 -12.82 -17.15
N ALA A 139 5.34 -13.29 -16.60
CA ALA A 139 4.14 -13.61 -17.36
C ALA A 139 3.56 -12.36 -18.04
N ILE A 140 3.47 -11.23 -17.32
CA ILE A 140 2.99 -9.97 -17.90
C ILE A 140 3.89 -9.51 -19.04
N ARG A 141 5.21 -9.53 -18.89
CA ARG A 141 6.14 -9.10 -19.93
C ARG A 141 6.10 -9.96 -21.17
N ARG A 142 5.90 -11.27 -21.02
CA ARG A 142 5.77 -12.20 -22.15
C ARG A 142 4.53 -11.88 -22.98
N GLU A 143 3.38 -11.63 -22.33
CA GLU A 143 2.10 -11.40 -22.99
C GLU A 143 1.87 -9.92 -23.36
N ASN A 144 2.47 -8.99 -22.61
CA ASN A 144 2.27 -7.55 -22.72
C ASN A 144 3.60 -6.80 -22.64
N PRO A 145 4.50 -6.92 -23.65
CA PRO A 145 5.87 -6.43 -23.56
C PRO A 145 6.00 -4.91 -23.39
N GLN A 146 4.97 -4.14 -23.75
CA GLN A 146 4.96 -2.68 -23.62
C GLN A 146 4.41 -2.19 -22.27
N THR A 147 3.85 -3.08 -21.47
CA THR A 147 3.25 -2.70 -20.18
C THR A 147 4.34 -2.44 -19.14
N LYS A 148 4.34 -1.26 -18.55
CA LYS A 148 5.19 -0.94 -17.41
C LYS A 148 4.62 -1.52 -16.13
N ILE A 149 5.48 -2.08 -15.27
CA ILE A 149 5.07 -2.77 -14.05
C ILE A 149 5.65 -2.04 -12.84
N GLU A 150 4.79 -1.52 -11.98
CA GLU A 150 5.13 -1.09 -10.62
C GLU A 150 4.86 -2.25 -9.66
N VAL A 151 5.71 -2.42 -8.65
CA VAL A 151 5.46 -3.36 -7.56
C VAL A 151 5.25 -2.58 -6.25
N LEU A 152 4.19 -2.90 -5.51
CA LEU A 152 3.95 -2.44 -4.14
C LEU A 152 4.10 -3.64 -3.21
N THR A 153 5.28 -3.82 -2.67
CA THR A 153 5.66 -5.04 -1.95
C THR A 153 5.38 -4.97 -0.45
N PRO A 154 5.18 -6.13 0.22
CA PRO A 154 5.38 -6.23 1.65
C PRO A 154 6.86 -6.07 2.00
N ASP A 155 7.20 -6.10 3.29
CA ASP A 155 8.60 -6.03 3.73
C ASP A 155 9.34 -7.38 3.65
N PHE A 156 8.70 -8.42 3.09
CA PHE A 156 9.22 -9.78 2.91
C PHE A 156 9.80 -10.39 4.20
N TRP A 157 9.21 -10.05 5.35
CA TRP A 157 9.62 -10.55 6.64
C TRP A 157 8.85 -11.81 6.99
N SER A 158 9.36 -12.98 6.60
CA SER A 158 8.78 -14.27 6.89
C SER A 158 9.62 -15.05 7.90
N GLY A 159 8.99 -15.78 8.81
CA GLY A 159 9.66 -16.66 9.76
C GLY A 159 10.56 -15.93 10.77
N LYS A 160 11.78 -16.42 10.98
CA LYS A 160 12.82 -15.82 11.85
C LYS A 160 13.99 -15.29 10.97
N PRO A 161 13.82 -14.25 10.21
CA PRO A 161 14.82 -13.86 9.25
C PRO A 161 15.95 -13.07 9.90
N ALA A 162 17.14 -13.27 9.40
CA ALA A 162 18.20 -12.27 9.48
C ALA A 162 17.87 -11.11 8.52
N VAL A 163 18.41 -9.91 8.79
CA VAL A 163 18.27 -8.75 7.88
C VAL A 163 18.80 -9.08 6.47
N THR A 164 19.81 -9.92 6.36
CA THR A 164 20.35 -10.44 5.09
C THR A 164 19.29 -11.13 4.24
N GLN A 165 18.45 -11.96 4.82
CA GLN A 165 17.37 -12.64 4.08
C GLN A 165 16.31 -11.67 3.54
N GLN A 166 15.99 -10.60 4.26
CA GLN A 166 15.14 -9.55 3.72
C GLN A 166 15.80 -8.88 2.50
N LYS A 167 17.10 -8.54 2.59
CA LYS A 167 17.84 -7.96 1.47
C LYS A 167 17.83 -8.87 0.23
N GLU A 168 18.06 -10.16 0.40
CA GLU A 168 18.03 -11.14 -0.70
C GLU A 168 16.66 -11.21 -1.37
N ARG A 169 15.57 -11.20 -0.61
CA ARG A 169 14.20 -11.22 -1.14
C ARG A 169 13.85 -9.92 -1.89
N VAL A 170 14.23 -8.78 -1.33
CA VAL A 170 14.08 -7.48 -2.02
C VAL A 170 14.92 -7.47 -3.30
N ALA A 171 16.16 -8.00 -3.26
CA ALA A 171 17.04 -8.11 -4.41
C ALA A 171 16.43 -8.97 -5.53
N THR A 172 15.78 -10.07 -5.20
CA THR A 172 15.09 -10.95 -6.15
C THR A 172 14.05 -10.16 -6.96
N VAL A 173 13.24 -9.32 -6.31
CA VAL A 173 12.23 -8.52 -7.00
C VAL A 173 12.86 -7.33 -7.75
N ALA A 174 13.87 -6.68 -7.17
CA ALA A 174 14.58 -5.57 -7.81
C ALA A 174 15.30 -6.00 -9.09
N ALA A 175 15.92 -7.20 -9.08
CA ALA A 175 16.59 -7.78 -10.25
C ALA A 175 15.62 -8.00 -11.43
N ALA A 176 14.32 -8.15 -11.18
CA ALA A 176 13.30 -8.18 -12.22
C ALA A 176 12.99 -6.79 -12.80
N LYS A 177 13.69 -5.72 -12.38
CA LYS A 177 13.63 -4.35 -12.94
C LYS A 177 12.20 -3.81 -13.10
N PRO A 178 11.44 -3.60 -12.01
CA PRO A 178 10.16 -2.92 -12.08
C PRO A 178 10.35 -1.46 -12.54
N ALA A 179 9.34 -0.88 -13.17
CA ALA A 179 9.32 0.53 -13.54
C ALA A 179 9.28 1.46 -12.32
N CYS A 180 8.77 0.96 -11.19
CA CYS A 180 8.83 1.59 -9.88
C CYS A 180 8.76 0.52 -8.79
N TYR A 181 9.59 0.66 -7.76
CA TYR A 181 9.55 -0.19 -6.58
C TYR A 181 8.93 0.58 -5.42
N ASN A 182 7.72 0.19 -5.04
CA ASN A 182 6.95 0.84 -3.98
C ASN A 182 6.90 -0.02 -2.73
N HIS A 183 7.10 0.62 -1.57
CA HIS A 183 6.84 0.05 -0.24
C HIS A 183 6.40 1.16 0.70
N ASN A 184 5.16 1.09 1.17
CA ASN A 184 4.59 2.13 2.02
C ASN A 184 5.08 2.05 3.47
N LEU A 185 5.38 3.20 4.06
CA LEU A 185 5.54 3.34 5.51
C LEU A 185 4.19 3.36 6.23
N GLU A 186 3.14 3.78 5.55
CA GLU A 186 1.74 3.92 5.99
C GLU A 186 1.52 4.97 7.08
N THR A 187 2.40 5.07 8.08
CA THR A 187 2.31 6.01 9.18
C THR A 187 3.67 6.33 9.79
N VAL A 188 3.70 7.29 10.72
CA VAL A 188 4.90 7.76 11.42
C VAL A 188 5.45 6.73 12.42
N PRO A 189 6.73 6.83 12.88
CA PRO A 189 7.36 5.86 13.79
C PRO A 189 6.55 5.51 15.03
N ARG A 190 6.03 6.53 15.73
CA ARG A 190 5.26 6.36 16.97
C ARG A 190 4.00 5.51 16.79
N LEU A 191 3.38 5.60 15.62
CA LEU A 191 2.12 4.91 15.31
C LEU A 191 2.31 3.54 14.64
N GLN A 192 3.54 3.11 14.34
CA GLN A 192 3.77 1.83 13.66
C GLN A 192 3.17 0.64 14.41
N ALA A 193 3.45 0.53 15.71
CA ALA A 193 3.01 -0.62 16.50
C ALA A 193 1.48 -0.78 16.56
N PRO A 194 0.68 0.24 16.88
CA PRO A 194 -0.78 0.14 16.91
C PRO A 194 -1.41 0.02 15.51
N VAL A 195 -0.82 0.64 14.48
CA VAL A 195 -1.41 0.73 13.14
C VAL A 195 -1.00 -0.44 12.25
N ARG A 196 0.29 -0.83 12.27
CA ARG A 196 0.88 -1.83 11.36
C ARG A 196 1.38 -3.06 12.11
N ARG A 197 0.51 -3.81 12.74
CA ARG A 197 0.88 -5.01 13.51
C ARG A 197 1.67 -5.99 12.63
N GLY A 198 2.88 -6.35 13.10
CA GLY A 198 3.82 -7.22 12.39
C GLY A 198 4.81 -6.52 11.47
N ALA A 199 4.62 -5.23 11.14
CA ALA A 199 5.60 -4.41 10.44
C ALA A 199 6.43 -3.56 11.42
N LYS A 200 7.61 -3.10 10.96
CA LYS A 200 8.49 -2.19 11.72
C LYS A 200 8.97 -1.07 10.81
N TYR A 201 9.13 0.12 11.38
CA TYR A 201 9.50 1.33 10.65
C TYR A 201 10.86 1.18 9.94
N ASP A 202 11.91 0.84 10.69
CA ASP A 202 13.27 0.69 10.14
C ASP A 202 13.35 -0.42 9.11
N ARG A 203 12.59 -1.50 9.31
CA ARG A 203 12.51 -2.62 8.38
C ARG A 203 11.85 -2.19 7.05
N SER A 204 10.86 -1.33 7.11
CA SER A 204 10.22 -0.74 5.92
C SER A 204 11.17 0.22 5.19
N LEU A 205 11.89 1.07 5.90
CA LEU A 205 12.93 1.92 5.30
C LEU A 205 14.02 1.07 4.64
N ASN A 206 14.40 -0.05 5.27
CA ASN A 206 15.44 -0.93 4.74
C ASN A 206 15.05 -1.58 3.40
N VAL A 207 13.75 -1.85 3.15
CA VAL A 207 13.28 -2.33 1.84
C VAL A 207 13.70 -1.35 0.74
N LEU A 208 13.31 -0.08 0.87
CA LEU A 208 13.60 0.94 -0.15
C LEU A 208 15.10 1.27 -0.26
N ARG A 209 15.80 1.31 0.88
CA ARG A 209 17.26 1.48 0.91
C ARG A 209 17.94 0.37 0.12
N THR A 210 17.55 -0.88 0.35
CA THR A 210 18.10 -2.05 -0.34
C THR A 210 17.91 -1.96 -1.85
N VAL A 211 16.76 -1.51 -2.34
CA VAL A 211 16.55 -1.30 -3.77
C VAL A 211 17.56 -0.29 -4.33
N LYS A 212 17.78 0.84 -3.64
CA LYS A 212 18.74 1.87 -4.05
C LYS A 212 20.20 1.41 -3.98
N GLU A 213 20.53 0.51 -3.06
CA GLU A 213 21.86 -0.12 -2.97
C GLU A 213 22.11 -1.09 -4.15
N ILE A 214 21.07 -1.80 -4.62
CA ILE A 214 21.16 -2.79 -5.70
C ILE A 214 21.18 -2.11 -7.07
N ASP A 215 20.19 -1.26 -7.32
CA ASP A 215 20.06 -0.54 -8.59
C ASP A 215 19.49 0.87 -8.34
N PRO A 216 20.35 1.89 -8.26
CA PRO A 216 19.93 3.28 -8.05
C PRO A 216 19.01 3.82 -9.16
N SER A 217 18.99 3.21 -10.33
CA SER A 217 18.16 3.62 -11.47
C SER A 217 16.69 3.27 -11.30
N ILE A 218 16.36 2.29 -10.45
CA ILE A 218 14.98 1.92 -10.16
C ILE A 218 14.34 3.04 -9.30
N PRO A 219 13.30 3.72 -9.80
CA PRO A 219 12.57 4.69 -8.99
C PRO A 219 11.94 4.00 -7.77
N THR A 220 12.14 4.55 -6.58
CA THR A 220 11.51 4.06 -5.35
C THR A 220 10.38 4.98 -4.92
N LYS A 221 9.34 4.40 -4.34
CA LYS A 221 8.12 5.11 -3.92
C LYS A 221 7.68 4.67 -2.53
N SER A 222 7.13 5.61 -1.75
CA SER A 222 6.49 5.32 -0.49
C SER A 222 5.22 6.14 -0.32
N GLY A 223 4.36 5.69 0.60
CA GLY A 223 3.12 6.38 0.92
C GLY A 223 2.83 6.42 2.40
N LEU A 224 2.12 7.48 2.81
CA LEU A 224 1.58 7.66 4.16
C LEU A 224 0.08 7.91 4.08
N MET A 225 -0.64 7.37 5.06
CA MET A 225 -2.02 7.70 5.33
C MET A 225 -2.06 8.64 6.52
N LEU A 226 -2.70 9.80 6.37
CA LEU A 226 -2.84 10.82 7.40
C LEU A 226 -4.22 10.75 8.06
N GLY A 227 -4.28 11.07 9.34
CA GLY A 227 -5.52 11.06 10.14
C GLY A 227 -5.60 9.93 11.14
N LEU A 228 -4.47 9.28 11.45
CA LEU A 228 -4.34 8.21 12.44
C LEU A 228 -3.86 8.73 13.82
N GLY A 229 -3.64 10.05 13.96
CA GLY A 229 -3.19 10.71 15.19
C GLY A 229 -1.73 11.19 15.15
N GLU A 230 -1.12 11.20 13.96
CA GLU A 230 0.18 11.84 13.72
C GLU A 230 0.08 13.36 13.80
N THR A 231 1.18 14.00 14.17
CA THR A 231 1.37 15.45 14.06
C THR A 231 2.03 15.78 12.71
N GLU A 232 1.90 17.03 12.29
CA GLU A 232 2.58 17.51 11.08
C GLU A 232 4.10 17.39 11.16
N ALA A 233 4.68 17.70 12.32
CA ALA A 233 6.11 17.57 12.54
C ALA A 233 6.58 16.12 12.37
N GLU A 234 5.84 15.14 12.91
CA GLU A 234 6.14 13.71 12.73
C GLU A 234 6.05 13.27 11.25
N VAL A 235 5.09 13.82 10.50
CA VAL A 235 5.00 13.58 9.06
C VAL A 235 6.24 14.11 8.37
N ILE A 236 6.62 15.38 8.59
CA ILE A 236 7.80 16.00 7.98
C ILE A 236 9.08 15.23 8.32
N ASP A 237 9.25 14.79 9.56
CA ASP A 237 10.43 14.00 9.96
C ASP A 237 10.44 12.64 9.25
N THR A 238 9.29 12.01 9.06
CA THR A 238 9.15 10.78 8.27
C THR A 238 9.53 11.02 6.79
N LEU A 239 9.17 12.17 6.20
CA LEU A 239 9.59 12.53 4.85
C LEU A 239 11.11 12.71 4.75
N LYS A 240 11.73 13.35 5.74
CA LYS A 240 13.20 13.47 5.84
C LYS A 240 13.87 12.10 5.91
N ASP A 241 13.33 11.16 6.69
CA ASP A 241 13.86 9.79 6.79
C ASP A 241 13.78 9.05 5.45
N LEU A 242 12.68 9.20 4.71
CA LEU A 242 12.56 8.68 3.35
C LEU A 242 13.61 9.31 2.41
N ARG A 243 13.87 10.61 2.52
CA ARG A 243 14.90 11.27 1.69
C ARG A 243 16.31 10.84 2.05
N LYS A 244 16.63 10.59 3.32
CA LYS A 244 17.92 10.03 3.75
C LYS A 244 18.27 8.72 3.04
N ILE A 245 17.26 7.90 2.74
CA ILE A 245 17.42 6.65 1.99
C ILE A 245 17.24 6.83 0.48
N LYS A 246 17.16 8.07 -0.02
CA LYS A 246 17.01 8.43 -1.44
C LYS A 246 15.71 7.93 -2.07
N CYS A 247 14.61 7.85 -1.30
CA CYS A 247 13.30 7.56 -1.87
C CYS A 247 12.88 8.67 -2.83
N ASP A 248 12.48 8.31 -4.07
CA ASP A 248 12.26 9.27 -5.15
C ASP A 248 10.85 9.86 -5.15
N ARG A 249 9.84 9.04 -4.87
CA ARG A 249 8.41 9.37 -5.06
C ARG A 249 7.63 9.23 -3.77
N LEU A 250 6.62 10.10 -3.59
CA LEU A 250 5.80 10.15 -2.39
C LEU A 250 4.31 10.25 -2.71
N THR A 251 3.50 9.51 -1.94
CA THR A 251 2.05 9.69 -1.90
C THR A 251 1.59 9.99 -0.48
N LEU A 252 0.76 11.03 -0.32
CA LEU A 252 0.09 11.36 0.93
C LEU A 252 -1.42 11.36 0.70
N GLY A 253 -2.16 10.60 1.50
CA GLY A 253 -3.61 10.50 1.39
C GLY A 253 -4.30 10.39 2.75
N GLN A 254 -5.57 10.73 2.83
CA GLN A 254 -6.35 10.62 4.05
C GLN A 254 -6.66 9.16 4.38
N TYR A 255 -6.45 8.76 5.60
CA TYR A 255 -7.00 7.51 6.12
C TYR A 255 -8.53 7.57 6.13
N MET A 256 -9.15 6.59 5.52
CA MET A 256 -10.60 6.40 5.50
C MET A 256 -10.92 5.12 6.25
N ARG A 257 -11.67 5.21 7.34
CA ARG A 257 -12.04 4.05 8.17
C ARG A 257 -12.93 3.09 7.39
N PRO A 258 -12.49 1.84 7.12
CA PRO A 258 -13.28 0.91 6.30
C PRO A 258 -14.55 0.39 7.01
N SER A 259 -14.50 0.19 8.31
CA SER A 259 -15.63 -0.22 9.16
C SER A 259 -15.38 0.14 10.63
N GLN A 260 -16.38 0.01 11.47
CA GLN A 260 -16.25 0.26 12.92
C GLN A 260 -15.24 -0.64 13.63
N ALA A 261 -14.87 -1.79 13.05
CA ALA A 261 -13.84 -2.68 13.58
C ALA A 261 -12.41 -2.15 13.38
N HIS A 262 -12.21 -1.11 12.55
CA HIS A 262 -10.91 -0.50 12.25
C HIS A 262 -10.67 0.74 13.12
N LEU A 263 -9.41 1.23 13.10
CA LEU A 263 -9.04 2.44 13.83
C LEU A 263 -9.96 3.62 13.48
N ALA A 264 -10.38 4.39 14.48
CA ALA A 264 -11.11 5.63 14.24
C ALA A 264 -10.22 6.67 13.55
N VAL A 265 -10.82 7.51 12.71
CA VAL A 265 -10.14 8.68 12.16
C VAL A 265 -9.95 9.69 13.30
N GLN A 266 -8.71 10.09 13.56
CA GLN A 266 -8.38 11.07 14.60
C GLN A 266 -8.45 12.51 14.10
N LYS A 267 -8.22 12.71 12.79
CA LYS A 267 -8.28 14.01 12.13
C LYS A 267 -8.58 13.83 10.64
N TYR A 268 -9.43 14.67 10.09
CA TYR A 268 -9.53 14.87 8.67
C TYR A 268 -8.64 16.06 8.26
N TRP A 269 -7.53 15.77 7.60
CA TRP A 269 -6.65 16.79 7.07
C TRP A 269 -7.32 17.50 5.90
N THR A 270 -7.24 18.82 5.87
CA THR A 270 -7.84 19.64 4.82
C THR A 270 -7.05 19.55 3.51
N PRO A 271 -7.68 19.83 2.35
CA PRO A 271 -6.94 19.93 1.08
C PRO A 271 -5.75 20.90 1.14
N ALA A 272 -5.88 22.03 1.85
CA ALA A 272 -4.80 23.00 2.02
C ALA A 272 -3.60 22.43 2.80
N GLU A 273 -3.84 21.65 3.86
CA GLU A 273 -2.77 20.98 4.59
C GLU A 273 -2.06 19.92 3.72
N PHE A 274 -2.81 19.15 2.90
CA PHE A 274 -2.21 18.23 1.93
C PHE A 274 -1.36 18.98 0.90
N THR A 275 -1.83 20.11 0.38
CA THR A 275 -1.07 20.94 -0.57
C THR A 275 0.24 21.39 0.06
N ARG A 276 0.19 21.94 1.28
CA ARG A 276 1.39 22.39 2.01
C ARG A 276 2.38 21.25 2.25
N LEU A 277 1.92 20.08 2.71
CA LEU A 277 2.80 18.92 2.89
C LEU A 277 3.41 18.45 1.56
N GLY A 278 2.66 18.55 0.46
CA GLY A 278 3.16 18.25 -0.88
C GLY A 278 4.26 19.20 -1.33
N GLU A 279 4.16 20.50 -1.02
CA GLU A 279 5.19 21.51 -1.30
C GLU A 279 6.45 21.23 -0.46
N ILE A 280 6.31 21.02 0.84
CA ILE A 280 7.43 20.63 1.71
C ILE A 280 8.13 19.36 1.18
N ALA A 281 7.38 18.38 0.73
CA ALA A 281 7.97 17.17 0.14
C ALA A 281 8.79 17.46 -1.12
N LYS A 282 8.31 18.36 -1.99
CA LYS A 282 9.06 18.80 -3.18
C LYS A 282 10.34 19.52 -2.79
N GLU A 283 10.30 20.42 -1.81
CA GLU A 283 11.46 21.13 -1.27
C GLU A 283 12.49 20.18 -0.65
N LEU A 284 12.04 19.08 -0.02
CA LEU A 284 12.91 18.02 0.46
C LEU A 284 13.56 17.20 -0.65
N GLY A 285 13.16 17.39 -1.92
CA GLY A 285 13.79 16.78 -3.10
C GLY A 285 13.16 15.47 -3.56
N PHE A 286 11.88 15.19 -3.24
CA PHE A 286 11.15 14.12 -3.93
C PHE A 286 10.92 14.52 -5.38
N SER A 287 11.25 13.62 -6.32
CA SER A 287 11.11 13.88 -7.76
C SER A 287 9.65 13.88 -8.22
N HIS A 288 8.79 13.17 -7.50
CA HIS A 288 7.37 13.11 -7.76
C HIS A 288 6.56 13.03 -6.46
N VAL A 289 5.57 13.92 -6.31
CA VAL A 289 4.73 14.01 -5.11
C VAL A 289 3.26 14.09 -5.50
N ARG A 290 2.47 13.17 -4.96
CA ARG A 290 1.01 13.27 -5.00
C ARG A 290 0.50 13.40 -3.56
N SER A 291 -0.09 14.54 -3.23
CA SER A 291 -0.58 14.85 -1.90
C SER A 291 -1.97 15.47 -1.99
N ALA A 292 -2.99 14.67 -1.66
CA ALA A 292 -4.40 15.11 -1.61
C ALA A 292 -5.24 14.11 -0.80
N PRO A 293 -6.42 14.52 -0.28
CA PRO A 293 -7.23 13.67 0.58
C PRO A 293 -7.58 12.29 0.02
N LEU A 294 -7.81 12.17 -1.28
CA LEU A 294 -8.22 10.92 -1.93
C LEU A 294 -7.07 10.15 -2.59
N VAL A 295 -5.84 10.62 -2.48
CA VAL A 295 -4.66 9.92 -3.00
C VAL A 295 -4.48 8.56 -2.32
N ARG A 296 -4.06 7.59 -3.11
CA ARG A 296 -3.62 6.25 -2.70
C ARG A 296 -2.31 5.94 -3.42
N SER A 297 -1.55 4.96 -2.93
CA SER A 297 -0.23 4.62 -3.48
C SER A 297 -0.23 4.33 -4.99
N SER A 298 -1.30 3.73 -5.49
CA SER A 298 -1.45 3.39 -6.91
C SER A 298 -2.41 4.30 -7.67
N TYR A 299 -2.85 5.41 -7.04
CA TYR A 299 -3.76 6.35 -7.69
C TYR A 299 -3.02 7.14 -8.76
N HIS A 300 -3.50 7.05 -10.01
CA HIS A 300 -2.84 7.62 -11.19
C HIS A 300 -1.37 7.19 -11.35
N ALA A 301 -1.04 5.96 -10.93
CA ALA A 301 0.27 5.40 -11.22
C ALA A 301 0.48 5.26 -12.73
N GLY A 302 1.67 5.62 -13.20
CA GLY A 302 2.00 5.65 -14.63
C GLY A 302 1.85 7.01 -15.30
N GLU A 303 1.28 8.00 -14.62
CA GLU A 303 1.28 9.41 -15.04
C GLU A 303 2.47 10.19 -14.43
N GLU A 304 3.49 9.45 -13.98
CA GLU A 304 4.64 9.95 -13.22
C GLU A 304 5.91 10.03 -14.10
#